data_95c4203496b0bbf63a23798e08200276
#
_entry.id   95c4203496b0bbf63a23798e08200276
#
_cell.length_a   1.000
_cell.length_b   1.000
_cell.length_c   1.000
_cell.angle_alpha   90.00
_cell.angle_beta   90.00
_cell.angle_gamma   90.00
#
_symmetry.space_group_name_H-M   'P 1'
#
loop_
_entity.id
_entity.type
_entity.pdbx_description
1 polymer ?
#
loop_
_entity_poly.entity_id
_entity_poly.type
_entity_poly.pdbx_seq_one_letter_code
_entity_poly.pdbx_strand_id
1 'polypeptide(L)'
;IFRLKTNKHTPRFAANYGFNFSVVFMSRDHSNNKNRVSLDDKYALDATRAYMTGIEALVRLPMLQHQRDKRRGLNTAAFISGYRGSPLGGVDQALWKAKPWLKKHNVHFQPGVNEDLAATAVWGSQQTNLFAGAKYDGVFGMWYGKGPGVDRSMDVIKHANAFGTSKYGGVLAVAGDDHACKSSTLPHQSEHM
;
A
#
# COMPACT_ATOMS: atom_id res chain seq x y z
N ILE A 1 -13.48 11.03 -19.07
CA ILE A 1 -12.50 11.27 -20.17
C ILE A 1 -11.82 12.60 -19.86
N PHE A 2 -10.66 12.58 -19.22
CA PHE A 2 -9.83 13.77 -19.07
C PHE A 2 -8.57 13.59 -19.91
N ARG A 3 -8.41 14.46 -20.90
CA ARG A 3 -7.26 14.55 -21.78
C ARG A 3 -6.39 15.69 -21.29
N LEU A 4 -5.27 15.39 -20.61
CA LEU A 4 -4.29 16.41 -20.26
C LEU A 4 -3.31 16.59 -21.43
N LYS A 5 -3.28 17.79 -22.00
CA LYS A 5 -2.25 18.24 -22.94
C LYS A 5 -0.97 18.53 -22.17
N THR A 6 0.14 17.90 -22.59
CA THR A 6 1.46 18.21 -22.07
C THR A 6 1.96 19.54 -22.63
N ASN A 7 2.22 20.50 -21.76
CA ASN A 7 2.93 21.72 -22.10
C ASN A 7 4.43 21.53 -21.87
N LYS A 8 5.22 21.76 -22.92
CA LYS A 8 6.68 21.75 -22.90
C LYS A 8 7.18 23.04 -22.25
N HIS A 9 7.47 23.03 -20.97
CA HIS A 9 8.44 23.90 -20.31
C HIS A 9 8.51 23.49 -18.83
N THR A 10 9.48 22.66 -18.49
CA THR A 10 9.83 22.35 -17.10
C THR A 10 11.13 23.06 -16.75
N PRO A 11 11.17 23.87 -15.70
CA PRO A 11 12.44 24.36 -15.15
C PRO A 11 13.19 23.21 -14.45
N ARG A 12 14.48 23.14 -14.70
CA ARG A 12 15.41 22.24 -14.01
C ARG A 12 15.55 22.65 -12.55
N PHE A 13 14.80 22.04 -11.65
CA PHE A 13 15.12 21.92 -10.23
C PHE A 13 14.21 20.85 -9.63
N ALA A 14 14.68 19.62 -9.59
CA ALA A 14 14.20 18.60 -8.66
C ALA A 14 15.22 17.46 -8.65
N ALA A 15 16.10 17.49 -7.67
CA ALA A 15 16.92 16.36 -7.32
C ALA A 15 16.06 15.25 -6.71
N ASN A 16 16.10 14.09 -7.33
CA ASN A 16 16.10 12.76 -6.75
C ASN A 16 15.02 12.29 -5.76
N TYR A 17 13.73 12.48 -6.05
CA TYR A 17 12.69 11.55 -5.60
C TYR A 17 11.64 11.39 -6.70
N GLY A 18 12.00 10.65 -7.75
CA GLY A 18 11.11 10.41 -8.88
C GLY A 18 10.09 9.32 -8.62
N PHE A 19 8.95 9.63 -8.05
CA PHE A 19 7.75 8.81 -8.22
C PHE A 19 7.14 9.12 -9.59
N ASN A 20 7.61 8.42 -10.63
CA ASN A 20 6.94 8.44 -11.91
C ASN A 20 5.73 7.48 -11.88
N PHE A 21 4.55 8.01 -11.65
CA PHE A 21 3.30 7.35 -12.01
C PHE A 21 3.11 7.43 -13.53
N SER A 22 3.81 6.61 -14.27
CA SER A 22 3.51 6.39 -15.68
C SER A 22 2.42 5.34 -15.79
N VAL A 23 1.18 5.77 -15.97
CA VAL A 23 0.11 4.88 -16.43
C VAL A 23 0.38 4.59 -17.91
N VAL A 24 1.11 3.51 -18.19
CA VAL A 24 1.35 3.04 -19.55
C VAL A 24 0.10 2.30 -20.02
N PHE A 25 -0.70 2.95 -20.86
CA PHE A 25 -1.73 2.27 -21.64
C PHE A 25 -1.05 1.58 -22.83
N MET A 26 -0.76 0.29 -22.72
CA MET A 26 -0.43 -0.53 -23.88
C MET A 26 -1.71 -0.98 -24.55
N SER A 27 -1.97 -0.48 -25.75
CA SER A 27 -2.97 -1.08 -26.65
C SER A 27 -2.41 -2.37 -27.22
N ARG A 28 -3.09 -3.48 -27.00
CA ARG A 28 -2.83 -4.74 -27.71
C ARG A 28 -3.89 -4.97 -28.76
N ASP A 29 -3.43 -5.46 -29.92
CA ASP A 29 -4.22 -5.84 -31.07
C ASP A 29 -5.36 -6.80 -30.75
N HIS A 30 -6.49 -6.56 -31.42
CA HIS A 30 -7.69 -7.38 -31.35
C HIS A 30 -7.49 -8.70 -32.12
N SER A 31 -7.12 -9.75 -31.44
CA SER A 31 -7.43 -11.11 -31.88
C SER A 31 -8.52 -11.70 -30.98
N ASN A 32 -9.56 -12.15 -31.60
CA ASN A 32 -10.80 -12.72 -31.09
C ASN A 32 -10.61 -13.71 -29.92
N ASN A 33 -10.58 -13.24 -28.70
CA ASN A 33 -10.92 -14.06 -27.55
C ASN A 33 -11.90 -13.25 -26.69
N LYS A 34 -13.17 -13.69 -26.61
CA LYS A 34 -14.17 -13.09 -25.73
C LYS A 34 -13.66 -13.20 -24.31
N ASN A 35 -13.00 -12.15 -23.84
CA ASN A 35 -12.44 -12.07 -22.49
C ASN A 35 -13.57 -12.26 -21.48
N ARG A 36 -13.65 -13.45 -20.90
CA ARG A 36 -14.46 -13.68 -19.71
C ARG A 36 -13.88 -12.79 -18.61
N VAL A 37 -14.58 -11.71 -18.30
CA VAL A 37 -14.24 -10.86 -17.14
C VAL A 37 -14.51 -11.68 -15.88
N SER A 38 -13.52 -11.79 -15.01
CA SER A 38 -13.60 -12.44 -13.71
C SER A 38 -13.52 -11.40 -12.59
N LEU A 39 -14.22 -11.65 -11.50
CA LEU A 39 -14.08 -10.83 -10.30
C LEU A 39 -12.67 -10.91 -9.68
N ASP A 40 -11.89 -11.92 -10.07
CA ASP A 40 -10.52 -12.10 -9.60
C ASP A 40 -9.48 -11.36 -10.44
N ASP A 41 -9.87 -10.79 -11.59
CA ASP A 41 -8.98 -10.01 -12.48
C ASP A 41 -8.31 -8.84 -11.76
N LYS A 42 -8.97 -8.32 -10.71
CA LYS A 42 -8.40 -7.30 -9.85
C LYS A 42 -7.13 -7.74 -9.11
N TYR A 43 -6.93 -9.04 -8.94
CA TYR A 43 -5.74 -9.64 -8.33
C TYR A 43 -4.80 -10.30 -9.34
N ALA A 44 -5.22 -10.45 -10.59
CA ALA A 44 -4.39 -10.90 -11.68
C ALA A 44 -3.49 -9.74 -12.16
N LEU A 45 -2.20 -9.79 -11.83
CA LEU A 45 -1.28 -8.68 -12.07
C LEU A 45 -0.86 -8.53 -13.54
N ASP A 46 -1.14 -9.50 -14.36
CA ASP A 46 -0.96 -9.51 -15.80
C ASP A 46 -2.17 -8.96 -16.58
N ALA A 47 -3.30 -8.80 -15.92
CA ALA A 47 -4.47 -8.20 -16.52
C ALA A 47 -4.21 -6.73 -16.92
N THR A 48 -4.47 -6.39 -18.19
CA THR A 48 -4.28 -5.03 -18.70
C THR A 48 -5.33 -4.04 -18.21
N ARG A 49 -6.50 -4.55 -17.84
CA ARG A 49 -7.62 -3.79 -17.27
C ARG A 49 -8.27 -4.64 -16.19
N ALA A 50 -8.58 -4.02 -15.06
CA ALA A 50 -9.35 -4.63 -14.00
C ALA A 50 -10.31 -3.58 -13.41
N TYR A 51 -11.53 -3.99 -13.12
CA TYR A 51 -12.47 -3.18 -12.37
C TYR A 51 -12.27 -3.44 -10.88
N MET A 52 -12.03 -2.39 -10.10
CA MET A 52 -11.79 -2.51 -8.67
C MET A 52 -12.16 -1.23 -7.92
N THR A 53 -12.48 -1.38 -6.66
CA THR A 53 -12.65 -0.27 -5.72
C THR A 53 -11.30 0.26 -5.23
N GLY A 54 -11.30 1.45 -4.59
CA GLY A 54 -10.10 1.99 -3.95
C GLY A 54 -9.50 1.06 -2.89
N ILE A 55 -10.34 0.39 -2.11
CA ILE A 55 -9.90 -0.62 -1.12
C ILE A 55 -9.22 -1.80 -1.80
N GLU A 56 -9.77 -2.29 -2.89
CA GLU A 56 -9.16 -3.39 -3.66
C GLU A 56 -7.86 -2.97 -4.32
N ALA A 57 -7.74 -1.71 -4.72
CA ALA A 57 -6.48 -1.14 -5.22
C ALA A 57 -5.40 -1.10 -4.12
N LEU A 58 -5.75 -0.75 -2.89
CA LEU A 58 -4.83 -0.83 -1.74
C LEU A 58 -4.35 -2.26 -1.49
N VAL A 59 -5.24 -3.24 -1.59
CA VAL A 59 -4.88 -4.67 -1.48
C VAL A 59 -3.95 -5.12 -2.60
N ARG A 60 -4.16 -4.61 -3.83
CA ARG A 60 -3.34 -4.93 -5.00
C ARG A 60 -1.94 -4.32 -4.93
N LEU A 61 -1.79 -3.17 -4.30
CA LEU A 61 -0.56 -2.37 -4.28
C LEU A 61 0.68 -3.15 -3.82
N PRO A 62 0.69 -3.84 -2.67
CA PRO A 62 1.86 -4.62 -2.21
C PRO A 62 2.21 -5.77 -3.16
N MET A 63 1.23 -6.38 -3.81
CA MET A 63 1.48 -7.43 -4.81
C MET A 63 2.17 -6.85 -6.06
N LEU A 64 1.76 -5.67 -6.51
CA LEU A 64 2.41 -4.96 -7.61
C LEU A 64 3.83 -4.54 -7.25
N GLN A 65 4.05 -4.07 -6.01
CA GLN A 65 5.39 -3.73 -5.53
C GLN A 65 6.29 -4.96 -5.54
N HIS A 66 5.84 -6.08 -4.98
CA HIS A 66 6.61 -7.34 -5.04
C HIS A 66 6.92 -7.77 -6.49
N GLN A 67 5.95 -7.71 -7.40
CA GLN A 67 6.19 -8.04 -8.81
C GLN A 67 7.23 -7.12 -9.46
N ARG A 68 7.19 -5.82 -9.15
CA ARG A 68 8.15 -4.82 -9.63
C ARG A 68 9.56 -5.13 -9.10
N ASP A 69 9.69 -5.43 -7.82
CA ASP A 69 10.95 -5.75 -7.18
C ASP A 69 11.55 -7.05 -7.76
N LYS A 70 10.72 -8.07 -7.93
CA LYS A 70 11.14 -9.33 -8.57
C LYS A 70 11.71 -9.12 -9.98
N ARG A 71 11.10 -8.22 -10.78
CA ARG A 71 11.64 -7.84 -12.11
C ARG A 71 13.02 -7.16 -12.04
N ARG A 72 13.36 -6.60 -10.89
CA ARG A 72 14.66 -5.96 -10.59
C ARG A 72 15.65 -6.92 -9.92
N GLY A 73 15.29 -8.20 -9.79
CA GLY A 73 16.11 -9.22 -9.15
C GLY A 73 16.08 -9.19 -7.60
N LEU A 74 15.13 -8.49 -7.00
CA LEU A 74 15.00 -8.40 -5.54
C LEU A 74 13.99 -9.41 -5.01
N ASN A 75 14.33 -10.06 -3.89
CA ASN A 75 13.44 -10.94 -3.14
C ASN A 75 12.81 -10.17 -1.97
N THR A 76 11.78 -9.38 -2.25
CA THR A 76 11.09 -8.61 -1.22
C THR A 76 9.84 -9.30 -0.71
N ALA A 77 9.36 -8.87 0.45
CA ALA A 77 8.08 -9.24 1.01
C ALA A 77 7.24 -7.99 1.33
N ALA A 78 6.02 -8.19 1.79
CA ALA A 78 5.22 -7.13 2.36
C ALA A 78 4.59 -7.56 3.69
N PHE A 79 4.47 -6.62 4.61
CA PHE A 79 3.78 -6.81 5.88
C PHE A 79 2.70 -5.73 6.05
N ILE A 80 1.47 -6.17 6.25
CA ILE A 80 0.31 -5.29 6.40
C ILE A 80 -0.28 -5.48 7.78
N SER A 81 -0.39 -4.40 8.54
CA SER A 81 -1.07 -4.40 9.83
C SER A 81 -1.77 -3.07 10.05
N GLY A 82 -2.88 -3.10 10.74
CA GLY A 82 -3.69 -1.94 11.05
C GLY A 82 -4.88 -2.33 11.90
N TYR A 83 -5.73 -1.37 12.20
CA TYR A 83 -6.94 -1.60 12.94
C TYR A 83 -8.15 -1.07 12.18
N ARG A 84 -9.17 -1.90 12.08
CA ARG A 84 -10.38 -1.57 11.32
C ARG A 84 -11.17 -0.43 11.95
N GLY A 85 -11.58 0.50 11.15
CA GLY A 85 -12.44 1.61 11.54
C GLY A 85 -12.97 2.32 10.32
N SER A 86 -14.15 2.90 10.40
CA SER A 86 -14.71 3.70 9.31
C SER A 86 -13.82 4.94 9.07
N PRO A 87 -13.48 5.29 7.81
CA PRO A 87 -13.96 4.71 6.55
C PRO A 87 -13.18 3.49 6.04
N LEU A 88 -12.16 3.01 6.74
CA LEU A 88 -11.28 1.92 6.29
C LEU A 88 -11.76 0.51 6.72
N GLY A 89 -12.97 0.38 7.25
CA GLY A 89 -13.48 -0.89 7.79
C GLY A 89 -13.56 -2.05 6.80
N GLY A 90 -13.57 -1.78 5.50
CA GLY A 90 -13.56 -2.81 4.45
C GLY A 90 -12.18 -3.36 4.10
N VAL A 91 -11.08 -2.74 4.57
CA VAL A 91 -9.70 -3.14 4.22
C VAL A 91 -9.37 -4.53 4.73
N ASP A 92 -9.68 -4.83 6.00
CA ASP A 92 -9.49 -6.15 6.61
C ASP A 92 -10.18 -7.24 5.79
N GLN A 93 -11.47 -7.02 5.49
CA GLN A 93 -12.26 -8.01 4.76
C GLN A 93 -11.70 -8.25 3.35
N ALA A 94 -11.26 -7.19 2.67
CA ALA A 94 -10.65 -7.28 1.35
C ALA A 94 -9.31 -8.03 1.41
N LEU A 95 -8.48 -7.79 2.42
CA LEU A 95 -7.22 -8.51 2.64
C LEU A 95 -7.47 -10.00 2.94
N TRP A 96 -8.45 -10.32 3.79
CA TRP A 96 -8.82 -11.71 4.06
C TRP A 96 -9.30 -12.45 2.80
N LYS A 97 -10.14 -11.80 1.99
CA LYS A 97 -10.60 -12.37 0.71
C LYS A 97 -9.45 -12.58 -0.28
N ALA A 98 -8.48 -11.69 -0.29
CA ALA A 98 -7.32 -11.75 -1.18
C ALA A 98 -6.21 -12.71 -0.70
N LYS A 99 -6.34 -13.36 0.44
CA LYS A 99 -5.29 -14.18 1.07
C LYS A 99 -4.56 -15.16 0.13
N PRO A 100 -5.23 -15.88 -0.80
CA PRO A 100 -4.53 -16.75 -1.73
C PRO A 100 -3.56 -16.01 -2.66
N TRP A 101 -3.94 -14.83 -3.12
CA TRP A 101 -3.11 -13.99 -3.99
C TRP A 101 -1.99 -13.30 -3.20
N LEU A 102 -2.28 -12.80 -1.99
CA LEU A 102 -1.28 -12.21 -1.11
C LEU A 102 -0.15 -13.19 -0.83
N LYS A 103 -0.48 -14.45 -0.51
CA LYS A 103 0.52 -15.50 -0.26
C LYS A 103 1.44 -15.74 -1.46
N LYS A 104 0.94 -15.69 -2.70
CA LYS A 104 1.74 -15.85 -3.93
C LYS A 104 2.78 -14.74 -4.12
N HIS A 105 2.57 -13.60 -3.48
CA HIS A 105 3.40 -12.40 -3.60
C HIS A 105 4.15 -12.07 -2.31
N ASN A 106 4.35 -13.04 -1.41
CA ASN A 106 5.03 -12.84 -0.13
C ASN A 106 4.42 -11.70 0.71
N VAL A 107 3.12 -11.47 0.59
CA VAL A 107 2.41 -10.46 1.38
C VAL A 107 1.80 -11.13 2.61
N HIS A 108 2.22 -10.71 3.78
CA HIS A 108 1.69 -11.16 5.06
C HIS A 108 0.74 -10.10 5.63
N PHE A 109 -0.49 -10.50 5.89
CA PHE A 109 -1.49 -9.67 6.55
C PHE A 109 -1.78 -10.20 7.94
N GLN A 110 -1.61 -9.33 8.93
CA GLN A 110 -1.96 -9.61 10.33
C GLN A 110 -2.61 -8.37 10.92
N PRO A 111 -3.92 -8.38 11.20
CA PRO A 111 -4.57 -7.26 11.84
C PRO A 111 -3.99 -7.03 13.23
N GLY A 112 -3.87 -5.77 13.62
CA GLY A 112 -3.44 -5.39 14.97
C GLY A 112 -4.56 -5.55 15.99
N VAL A 113 -4.19 -5.71 17.24
CA VAL A 113 -5.11 -5.64 18.38
C VAL A 113 -5.60 -4.19 18.57
N ASN A 114 -4.74 -3.25 18.25
CA ASN A 114 -5.02 -1.82 18.17
C ASN A 114 -4.03 -1.16 17.19
N GLU A 115 -4.21 0.14 16.97
CA GLU A 115 -3.43 0.92 15.99
C GLU A 115 -1.96 1.01 16.37
N ASP A 116 -1.62 1.20 17.64
CA ASP A 116 -0.24 1.34 18.13
C ASP A 116 0.55 0.05 17.92
N LEU A 117 -0.04 -1.08 18.31
CA LEU A 117 0.59 -2.39 18.16
C LEU A 117 0.74 -2.74 16.69
N ALA A 118 -0.23 -2.35 15.85
CA ALA A 118 -0.12 -2.49 14.40
C ALA A 118 1.04 -1.65 13.85
N ALA A 119 1.16 -0.38 14.27
CA ALA A 119 2.24 0.51 13.85
C ALA A 119 3.61 -0.01 14.32
N THR A 120 3.71 -0.50 15.56
CA THR A 120 4.92 -1.12 16.11
C THR A 120 5.32 -2.36 15.30
N ALA A 121 4.37 -3.21 14.93
CA ALA A 121 4.64 -4.39 14.12
C ALA A 121 5.12 -4.03 12.71
N VAL A 122 4.51 -3.02 12.08
CA VAL A 122 4.96 -2.50 10.78
C VAL A 122 6.36 -1.89 10.89
N TRP A 123 6.64 -1.10 11.93
CA TRP A 123 7.98 -0.59 12.19
C TRP A 123 8.99 -1.72 12.37
N GLY A 124 8.67 -2.74 13.18
CA GLY A 124 9.51 -3.92 13.36
C GLY A 124 9.85 -4.62 12.03
N SER A 125 8.91 -4.69 11.10
CA SER A 125 9.17 -5.25 9.77
C SER A 125 10.22 -4.48 8.97
N GLN A 126 10.42 -3.20 9.24
CA GLN A 126 11.43 -2.36 8.58
C GLN A 126 12.85 -2.58 9.13
N GLN A 127 12.98 -3.28 10.24
CA GLN A 127 14.25 -3.57 10.89
C GLN A 127 14.82 -4.95 10.46
N THR A 128 14.18 -5.62 9.52
CA THR A 128 14.50 -6.99 9.10
C THR A 128 15.98 -7.20 8.75
N ASN A 129 16.62 -6.20 8.12
CA ASN A 129 18.00 -6.32 7.64
C ASN A 129 19.06 -5.82 8.65
N LEU A 130 18.66 -5.43 9.86
CA LEU A 130 19.60 -5.07 10.94
C LEU A 130 20.26 -6.29 11.59
N PHE A 131 19.65 -7.46 11.44
CA PHE A 131 20.11 -8.69 12.06
C PHE A 131 20.47 -9.73 10.99
N ALA A 132 21.42 -10.60 11.32
CA ALA A 132 21.78 -11.71 10.45
C ALA A 132 20.60 -12.68 10.26
N GLY A 133 20.52 -13.31 9.08
CA GLY A 133 19.50 -14.30 8.78
C GLY A 133 18.19 -13.73 8.17
N ALA A 134 18.20 -12.49 7.73
CA ALA A 134 17.09 -11.93 6.98
C ALA A 134 16.78 -12.79 5.73
N LYS A 135 15.52 -13.15 5.55
CA LYS A 135 15.05 -13.97 4.42
C LYS A 135 14.74 -13.14 3.19
N TYR A 136 14.52 -11.85 3.34
CA TYR A 136 14.11 -10.92 2.30
C TYR A 136 15.08 -9.75 2.22
N ASP A 137 15.26 -9.21 1.02
CA ASP A 137 16.09 -8.02 0.78
C ASP A 137 15.47 -6.76 1.36
N GLY A 138 14.16 -6.76 1.56
CA GLY A 138 13.41 -5.69 2.19
C GLY A 138 11.94 -6.05 2.35
N VAL A 139 11.23 -5.25 3.13
CA VAL A 139 9.80 -5.44 3.40
C VAL A 139 9.05 -4.15 3.10
N PHE A 140 8.05 -4.22 2.22
CA PHE A 140 7.08 -3.15 2.06
C PHE A 140 6.07 -3.21 3.21
N GLY A 141 6.04 -2.19 4.05
CA GLY A 141 5.09 -2.05 5.14
C GLY A 141 3.83 -1.29 4.72
N MET A 142 2.67 -1.74 5.18
CA MET A 142 1.45 -0.95 5.10
C MET A 142 0.77 -0.93 6.46
N TRP A 143 0.60 0.26 7.00
CA TRP A 143 -0.24 0.51 8.15
C TRP A 143 -1.53 1.19 7.73
N TYR A 144 -2.64 0.85 8.37
CA TYR A 144 -3.91 1.56 8.16
C TYR A 144 -4.65 1.75 9.48
N GLY A 145 -5.25 2.92 9.62
CA GLY A 145 -6.04 3.30 10.79
C GLY A 145 -6.90 4.52 10.52
N LYS A 146 -7.92 4.70 11.34
CA LYS A 146 -8.75 5.90 11.36
C LYS A 146 -7.99 7.08 12.00
N GLY A 147 -8.45 8.32 11.83
CA GLY A 147 -7.86 9.52 12.43
C GLY A 147 -7.48 9.37 13.91
N PRO A 148 -8.38 8.93 14.82
CA PRO A 148 -8.01 8.66 16.21
C PRO A 148 -6.91 7.62 16.40
N GLY A 149 -6.80 6.66 15.48
CA GLY A 149 -5.73 5.67 15.47
C GLY A 149 -4.40 6.25 15.03
N VAL A 150 -4.40 7.23 14.12
CA VAL A 150 -3.20 8.00 13.74
C VAL A 150 -2.68 8.75 14.96
N ASP A 151 -3.54 9.51 15.63
CA ASP A 151 -3.21 10.26 16.84
C ASP A 151 -2.62 9.34 17.92
N ARG A 152 -3.28 8.25 18.22
CA ARG A 152 -2.81 7.24 19.17
C ARG A 152 -1.44 6.66 18.82
N SER A 153 -1.16 6.45 17.54
CA SER A 153 0.07 5.80 17.04
C SER A 153 1.20 6.80 16.77
N MET A 154 1.02 8.08 17.05
CA MET A 154 1.94 9.14 16.64
C MET A 154 3.34 8.97 17.23
N ASP A 155 3.47 8.52 18.47
CA ASP A 155 4.77 8.25 19.08
C ASP A 155 5.54 7.18 18.31
N VAL A 156 4.90 6.07 18.01
CA VAL A 156 5.49 4.97 17.21
C VAL A 156 5.88 5.46 15.82
N ILE A 157 5.01 6.23 15.16
CA ILE A 157 5.26 6.76 13.82
C ILE A 157 6.47 7.71 13.81
N LYS A 158 6.59 8.59 14.82
CA LYS A 158 7.75 9.49 14.96
C LYS A 158 9.05 8.70 15.16
N HIS A 159 9.04 7.68 16.03
CA HIS A 159 10.19 6.81 16.21
C HIS A 159 10.55 6.04 14.93
N ALA A 160 9.56 5.49 14.24
CA ALA A 160 9.77 4.80 12.97
C ALA A 160 10.39 5.72 11.91
N ASN A 161 9.95 6.97 11.83
CA ASN A 161 10.55 7.98 10.94
C ASN A 161 12.00 8.30 11.32
N ALA A 162 12.31 8.38 12.62
CA ALA A 162 13.67 8.66 13.07
C ALA A 162 14.64 7.49 12.79
N PHE A 163 14.18 6.25 12.92
CA PHE A 163 14.97 5.06 12.64
C PHE A 163 15.04 4.72 11.14
N GLY A 164 14.05 5.15 10.36
CA GLY A 164 13.99 4.87 8.93
C GLY A 164 13.67 3.42 8.59
N THR A 165 13.93 3.06 7.36
CA THR A 165 13.64 1.74 6.79
C THR A 165 14.92 1.08 6.27
N SER A 166 14.87 -0.23 6.02
CA SER A 166 15.94 -0.90 5.30
C SER A 166 16.03 -0.40 3.85
N LYS A 167 17.17 -0.65 3.18
CA LYS A 167 17.48 -0.17 1.81
C LYS A 167 16.37 -0.44 0.80
N TYR A 168 15.71 -1.60 0.90
CA TYR A 168 14.63 -2.02 0.01
C TYR A 168 13.29 -2.14 0.75
N GLY A 169 13.18 -1.48 1.90
CA GLY A 169 11.96 -1.31 2.66
C GLY A 169 11.22 -0.03 2.30
N GLY A 170 10.17 0.22 3.02
CA GLY A 170 9.36 1.41 2.93
C GLY A 170 7.98 1.18 3.54
N VAL A 171 7.35 2.23 4.03
CA VAL A 171 6.04 2.14 4.67
C VAL A 171 5.05 3.09 4.02
N LEU A 172 3.86 2.57 3.72
CA LEU A 172 2.69 3.36 3.39
C LEU A 172 1.75 3.40 4.61
N ALA A 173 1.54 4.58 5.18
CA ALA A 173 0.51 4.81 6.18
C ALA A 173 -0.78 5.29 5.48
N VAL A 174 -1.88 4.58 5.72
CA VAL A 174 -3.20 4.92 5.18
C VAL A 174 -4.07 5.41 6.33
N ALA A 175 -4.19 6.72 6.44
CA ALA A 175 -5.05 7.37 7.41
C ALA A 175 -6.46 7.55 6.82
N GLY A 176 -7.47 6.93 7.44
CA GLY A 176 -8.87 7.10 7.09
C GLY A 176 -9.49 8.19 7.92
N ASP A 177 -9.62 9.39 7.37
CA ASP A 177 -10.27 10.47 8.07
C ASP A 177 -11.79 10.44 7.92
N ASP A 178 -12.50 10.83 8.97
CA ASP A 178 -13.95 10.92 9.02
C ASP A 178 -14.38 12.40 9.11
N HIS A 179 -14.11 13.13 8.04
CA HIS A 179 -14.34 14.55 7.94
C HIS A 179 -15.81 14.99 8.20
N ALA A 180 -16.76 14.07 8.04
CA ALA A 180 -18.17 14.32 8.31
C ALA A 180 -18.61 13.91 9.73
N CYS A 181 -17.70 13.49 10.58
CA CYS A 181 -17.94 13.04 11.96
C CYS A 181 -19.05 12.00 12.12
N LYS A 182 -19.24 11.13 11.13
CA LYS A 182 -20.28 10.09 11.22
C LYS A 182 -19.97 9.05 12.30
N SER A 183 -18.70 8.83 12.59
CA SER A 183 -18.22 7.85 13.56
C SER A 183 -17.00 8.32 14.36
N SER A 184 -16.72 9.62 14.35
CA SER A 184 -15.67 10.29 15.15
C SER A 184 -16.25 11.48 15.88
N THR A 185 -15.67 11.85 17.01
CA THR A 185 -16.04 13.04 17.77
C THR A 185 -15.47 14.30 17.15
N LEU A 186 -14.25 14.21 16.59
CA LEU A 186 -13.56 15.34 15.98
C LEU A 186 -13.44 15.11 14.47
N PRO A 187 -13.82 16.10 13.63
CA PRO A 187 -13.50 16.08 12.20
C PRO A 187 -12.02 16.36 12.01
N HIS A 188 -11.44 15.86 10.91
CA HIS A 188 -10.06 16.15 10.50
C HIS A 188 -9.00 15.90 11.57
N GLN A 189 -9.22 14.92 12.45
CA GLN A 189 -8.33 14.64 13.57
C GLN A 189 -6.90 14.30 13.15
N SER A 190 -6.72 13.70 11.98
CA SER A 190 -5.40 13.34 11.45
C SER A 190 -4.68 14.46 10.71
N GLU A 191 -5.30 15.60 10.48
CA GLU A 191 -4.71 16.69 9.69
C GLU A 191 -3.66 17.53 10.46
N HIS A 192 -3.62 17.40 11.77
CA HIS A 192 -2.73 18.15 12.65
C HIS A 192 -1.48 17.39 13.08
N MET A 193 -1.13 16.30 12.40
CA MET A 193 -0.09 15.35 12.81
C MET A 193 1.10 15.31 11.84
#